data_fc0e91e2878cca95e5b841adc92acb90
#
_entry.id   fc0e91e2878cca95e5b841adc92acb90
#
_cell.length_a   1.000
_cell.length_b   1.000
_cell.length_c   1.000
_cell.angle_alpha   90.00
_cell.angle_beta   90.00
_cell.angle_gamma   90.00
#
_symmetry.space_group_name_H-M   'P 1'
#
loop_
_entity.id
_entity.type
_entity.pdbx_description
1 polymer ?
#
loop_
_entity_poly.entity_id
_entity_poly.type
_entity_poly.pdbx_seq_one_letter_code
_entity_poly.pdbx_strand_id
1 'polypeptide(L)'
;VKAVKKACGKEFPVSLRYSVVSKTKGFRQGALPGEEYTEVGRDMEESERAAKYLQDAGYDMLNCDNGTYDAWYWAHPPGYMPENCNLKDVEHIKKFVDIPVVCAGRMTPQEGASAVKENKIDAVGFARQFLTDPAWVTKLMEDREEDIKPCICCHNACFNMAHYEGVPNIQDMDDTSNMSRCALNPMTMQSKKYKIVTARVSKSVAVIGGGIGGMET
;
A
#
# COMPACT_ATOMS: atom_id res chain seq x y z
N VAL A 1 -19.69 9.24 8.46
CA VAL A 1 -19.54 10.37 7.54
C VAL A 1 -20.27 11.58 8.06
N LYS A 2 -21.61 11.53 8.24
CA LYS A 2 -22.44 12.69 8.65
C LYS A 2 -21.92 13.39 9.92
N ALA A 3 -21.51 12.64 10.95
CA ALA A 3 -20.96 13.21 12.18
C ALA A 3 -19.61 13.93 11.94
N VAL A 4 -18.73 13.38 11.12
CA VAL A 4 -17.47 13.99 10.74
C VAL A 4 -17.71 15.29 9.97
N LYS A 5 -18.54 15.26 8.94
CA LYS A 5 -18.87 16.46 8.14
C LYS A 5 -19.62 17.52 8.96
N LYS A 6 -20.40 17.13 9.97
CA LYS A 6 -21.01 18.08 10.92
C LYS A 6 -19.96 18.78 11.79
N ALA A 7 -18.95 18.06 12.23
CA ALA A 7 -17.90 18.60 13.11
C ALA A 7 -16.83 19.42 12.35
N CYS A 8 -16.44 18.95 11.16
CA CYS A 8 -15.31 19.50 10.41
C CYS A 8 -15.73 20.39 9.22
N GLY A 9 -17.02 20.49 8.91
CA GLY A 9 -17.54 21.21 7.75
C GLY A 9 -17.97 20.25 6.63
N LYS A 10 -18.93 20.69 5.80
CA LYS A 10 -19.50 19.88 4.71
C LYS A 10 -18.46 19.47 3.66
N GLU A 11 -17.50 20.34 3.42
CA GLU A 11 -16.43 20.15 2.41
C GLU A 11 -15.25 19.31 2.95
N PHE A 12 -15.28 18.90 4.21
CA PHE A 12 -14.23 18.05 4.77
C PHE A 12 -14.25 16.67 4.09
N PRO A 13 -13.18 16.27 3.38
CA PRO A 13 -13.17 15.03 2.62
C PRO A 13 -13.12 13.80 3.54
N VAL A 14 -14.00 12.84 3.28
CA VAL A 14 -14.03 11.56 4.02
C VAL A 14 -13.81 10.41 3.06
N SER A 15 -12.68 9.77 3.15
CA SER A 15 -12.30 8.61 2.36
C SER A 15 -12.58 7.32 3.12
N LEU A 16 -12.88 6.25 2.39
CA LEU A 16 -13.04 4.90 2.94
C LEU A 16 -12.04 3.94 2.31
N ARG A 17 -11.35 3.15 3.15
CA ARG A 17 -10.67 1.94 2.67
C ARG A 17 -11.73 0.89 2.38
N TYR A 18 -11.80 0.45 1.13
CA TYR A 18 -12.85 -0.41 0.62
C TYR A 18 -12.28 -1.67 -0.02
N SER A 19 -12.56 -2.84 0.56
CA SER A 19 -12.26 -4.12 -0.06
C SER A 19 -13.36 -4.45 -1.07
N VAL A 20 -13.02 -4.57 -2.34
CA VAL A 20 -13.98 -4.82 -3.42
C VAL A 20 -14.54 -6.24 -3.31
N VAL A 21 -13.70 -7.25 -3.41
CA VAL A 21 -14.08 -8.66 -3.27
C VAL A 21 -13.34 -9.26 -2.08
N SER A 22 -14.05 -10.02 -1.26
CA SER A 22 -13.48 -10.63 -0.06
C SER A 22 -12.39 -11.66 -0.36
N LYS A 23 -12.45 -12.32 -1.51
CA LYS A 23 -11.53 -13.38 -1.94
C LYS A 23 -11.49 -14.55 -0.95
N THR A 24 -12.66 -14.89 -0.39
CA THR A 24 -12.81 -15.85 0.70
C THR A 24 -13.69 -17.03 0.26
N LYS A 25 -13.19 -18.26 0.34
CA LYS A 25 -13.90 -19.50 0.00
C LYS A 25 -14.35 -20.29 1.23
N GLY A 26 -14.03 -19.83 2.43
CA GLY A 26 -14.41 -20.42 3.71
C GLY A 26 -13.69 -19.75 4.87
N PHE A 27 -14.02 -20.16 6.09
CA PHE A 27 -13.35 -19.67 7.30
C PHE A 27 -11.85 -19.98 7.26
N ARG A 28 -11.00 -18.95 7.38
CA ARG A 28 -9.53 -19.04 7.23
C ARG A 28 -9.06 -19.60 5.88
N GLN A 29 -9.88 -19.47 4.84
CA GLN A 29 -9.57 -19.97 3.51
C GLN A 29 -9.73 -18.85 2.48
N GLY A 30 -8.65 -18.18 2.15
CA GLY A 30 -8.60 -17.24 1.05
C GLY A 30 -8.38 -17.92 -0.29
N ALA A 31 -8.94 -17.35 -1.36
CA ALA A 31 -8.73 -17.83 -2.72
C ALA A 31 -7.42 -17.31 -3.30
N LEU A 32 -6.73 -18.12 -4.09
CA LEU A 32 -5.50 -17.73 -4.79
C LEU A 32 -5.82 -17.09 -6.16
N PRO A 33 -4.89 -16.32 -6.73
CA PRO A 33 -5.02 -15.82 -8.09
C PRO A 33 -5.21 -16.95 -9.09
N GLY A 34 -6.26 -16.84 -9.93
CA GLY A 34 -6.58 -17.86 -10.95
C GLY A 34 -7.29 -19.11 -10.42
N GLU A 35 -7.55 -19.20 -9.14
CA GLU A 35 -8.31 -20.28 -8.55
C GLU A 35 -9.82 -20.13 -8.85
N GLU A 36 -10.48 -21.21 -9.26
CA GLU A 36 -11.94 -21.28 -9.34
C GLU A 36 -12.49 -21.60 -7.95
N TYR A 37 -13.38 -20.76 -7.44
CA TYR A 37 -13.97 -20.92 -6.12
C TYR A 37 -15.35 -20.27 -6.05
N THR A 38 -16.13 -20.61 -5.03
CA THR A 38 -17.34 -19.91 -4.67
C THR A 38 -17.02 -18.88 -3.59
N GLU A 39 -17.27 -17.60 -3.86
CA GLU A 39 -17.11 -16.53 -2.88
C GLU A 39 -18.17 -16.67 -1.76
N VAL A 40 -17.73 -16.76 -0.51
CA VAL A 40 -18.62 -16.84 0.66
C VAL A 40 -18.66 -15.54 1.46
N GLY A 41 -17.83 -14.58 1.12
CA GLY A 41 -17.84 -13.21 1.63
C GLY A 41 -18.57 -12.29 0.66
N ARG A 42 -18.10 -11.04 0.57
CA ARG A 42 -18.61 -10.08 -0.41
C ARG A 42 -18.12 -10.44 -1.80
N ASP A 43 -19.04 -10.73 -2.69
CA ASP A 43 -18.80 -10.89 -4.11
C ASP A 43 -18.84 -9.54 -4.87
N MET A 44 -18.70 -9.59 -6.19
CA MET A 44 -18.70 -8.38 -7.01
C MET A 44 -20.08 -7.71 -7.05
N GLU A 45 -21.16 -8.48 -7.16
CA GLU A 45 -22.50 -7.93 -7.25
C GLU A 45 -22.90 -7.20 -5.96
N GLU A 46 -22.60 -7.77 -4.79
CA GLU A 46 -22.78 -7.09 -3.51
C GLU A 46 -21.90 -5.84 -3.41
N SER A 47 -20.66 -5.92 -3.93
CA SER A 47 -19.72 -4.82 -3.92
C SER A 47 -20.20 -3.61 -4.73
N GLU A 48 -20.82 -3.83 -5.89
CA GLU A 48 -21.42 -2.79 -6.72
C GLU A 48 -22.48 -2.00 -5.92
N ARG A 49 -23.41 -2.74 -5.29
CA ARG A 49 -24.46 -2.13 -4.46
C ARG A 49 -23.89 -1.40 -3.24
N ALA A 50 -22.90 -1.99 -2.59
CA ALA A 50 -22.25 -1.41 -1.42
C ALA A 50 -21.48 -0.14 -1.77
N ALA A 51 -20.75 -0.11 -2.87
CA ALA A 51 -20.00 1.07 -3.32
C ALA A 51 -20.94 2.26 -3.57
N LYS A 52 -22.06 2.02 -4.28
CA LYS A 52 -23.07 3.04 -4.52
C LYS A 52 -23.71 3.53 -3.21
N TYR A 53 -24.07 2.62 -2.31
CA TYR A 53 -24.61 2.98 -0.99
C TYR A 53 -23.65 3.85 -0.18
N LEU A 54 -22.35 3.54 -0.23
CA LEU A 54 -21.31 4.32 0.46
C LEU A 54 -21.17 5.73 -0.12
N GLN A 55 -21.20 5.87 -1.45
CA GLN A 55 -21.25 7.17 -2.09
C GLN A 55 -22.49 7.96 -1.63
N ASP A 56 -23.67 7.36 -1.67
CA ASP A 56 -24.94 8.00 -1.27
C ASP A 56 -24.94 8.35 0.24
N ALA A 57 -24.19 7.60 1.06
CA ALA A 57 -23.96 7.91 2.48
C ALA A 57 -23.02 9.10 2.71
N GLY A 58 -22.37 9.62 1.65
CA GLY A 58 -21.58 10.85 1.65
C GLY A 58 -20.08 10.65 1.78
N TYR A 59 -19.54 9.48 1.47
CA TYR A 59 -18.09 9.32 1.26
C TYR A 59 -17.67 10.05 0.00
N ASP A 60 -16.50 10.66 0.03
CA ASP A 60 -15.97 11.49 -1.07
C ASP A 60 -14.94 10.73 -1.92
N MET A 61 -14.48 9.57 -1.48
CA MET A 61 -13.50 8.76 -2.20
C MET A 61 -13.48 7.33 -1.67
N LEU A 62 -13.30 6.35 -2.55
CA LEU A 62 -13.03 4.95 -2.20
C LEU A 62 -11.57 4.61 -2.48
N ASN A 63 -10.83 4.19 -1.45
CA ASN A 63 -9.49 3.64 -1.58
C ASN A 63 -9.59 2.11 -1.59
N CYS A 64 -9.52 1.54 -2.78
CA CYS A 64 -9.92 0.17 -3.07
C CYS A 64 -8.76 -0.83 -3.12
N ASP A 65 -9.02 -2.01 -2.64
CA ASP A 65 -8.24 -3.24 -2.82
C ASP A 65 -9.18 -4.45 -2.79
N ASN A 66 -8.62 -5.66 -2.62
CA ASN A 66 -9.36 -6.88 -2.38
C ASN A 66 -8.90 -7.53 -1.07
N GLY A 67 -9.64 -8.56 -0.67
CA GLY A 67 -9.27 -9.44 0.42
C GLY A 67 -9.85 -9.03 1.78
N THR A 68 -9.74 -9.98 2.69
CA THR A 68 -10.12 -9.89 4.10
C THR A 68 -8.98 -10.41 4.95
N TYR A 69 -9.20 -10.59 6.27
CA TYR A 69 -8.24 -11.26 7.13
C TYR A 69 -7.98 -12.72 6.72
N ASP A 70 -8.95 -13.39 6.10
CA ASP A 70 -8.80 -14.76 5.61
C ASP A 70 -8.07 -14.83 4.26
N ALA A 71 -8.05 -13.71 3.53
CA ALA A 71 -7.41 -13.55 2.23
C ALA A 71 -6.41 -12.38 2.25
N TRP A 72 -5.60 -12.28 3.30
CA TRP A 72 -4.73 -11.16 3.64
C TRP A 72 -3.74 -10.79 2.54
N TYR A 73 -3.28 -11.76 1.76
CA TYR A 73 -2.35 -11.57 0.67
C TYR A 73 -2.94 -10.84 -0.56
N TRP A 74 -4.26 -10.60 -0.61
CA TRP A 74 -4.87 -9.68 -1.57
C TRP A 74 -4.83 -8.24 -1.09
N ALA A 75 -5.09 -8.00 0.19
CA ALA A 75 -5.04 -6.66 0.79
C ALA A 75 -3.59 -6.12 0.88
N HIS A 76 -2.64 -7.02 1.11
CA HIS A 76 -1.21 -6.69 1.22
C HIS A 76 -0.36 -7.64 0.35
N PRO A 77 -0.42 -7.52 -0.98
CA PRO A 77 0.15 -8.53 -1.88
C PRO A 77 1.67 -8.70 -1.70
N PRO A 78 2.14 -9.90 -1.30
CA PRO A 78 3.57 -10.22 -1.24
C PRO A 78 4.15 -10.49 -2.62
N GLY A 79 5.48 -10.78 -2.67
CA GLY A 79 6.22 -10.98 -3.91
C GLY A 79 5.71 -12.10 -4.82
N TYR A 80 5.02 -13.09 -4.27
CA TYR A 80 4.45 -14.20 -5.05
C TYR A 80 3.06 -13.89 -5.65
N MET A 81 2.41 -12.81 -5.24
CA MET A 81 1.16 -12.36 -5.87
C MET A 81 1.45 -11.67 -7.20
N PRO A 82 0.54 -11.73 -8.18
CA PRO A 82 0.68 -10.96 -9.42
C PRO A 82 0.80 -9.45 -9.16
N GLU A 83 1.51 -8.76 -10.02
CA GLU A 83 1.46 -7.29 -10.06
C GLU A 83 0.07 -6.83 -10.49
N ASN A 84 -0.33 -5.66 -9.99
CA ASN A 84 -1.61 -5.04 -10.31
C ASN A 84 -2.83 -5.94 -10.02
N CYS A 85 -2.70 -6.88 -9.07
CA CYS A 85 -3.66 -7.97 -8.84
C CYS A 85 -5.08 -7.52 -8.50
N ASN A 86 -5.25 -6.28 -8.02
CA ASN A 86 -6.55 -5.73 -7.66
C ASN A 86 -7.16 -4.83 -8.76
N LEU A 87 -6.38 -4.45 -9.78
CA LEU A 87 -6.77 -3.42 -10.76
C LEU A 87 -8.08 -3.76 -11.48
N LYS A 88 -8.23 -4.99 -11.95
CA LYS A 88 -9.42 -5.43 -12.71
C LYS A 88 -10.72 -5.26 -11.90
N ASP A 89 -10.70 -5.65 -10.63
CA ASP A 89 -11.88 -5.57 -9.77
C ASP A 89 -12.19 -4.12 -9.39
N VAL A 90 -11.15 -3.31 -9.16
CA VAL A 90 -11.29 -1.88 -8.84
C VAL A 90 -11.78 -1.08 -10.05
N GLU A 91 -11.27 -1.36 -11.26
CA GLU A 91 -11.78 -0.79 -12.51
C GLU A 91 -13.28 -1.09 -12.70
N HIS A 92 -13.71 -2.29 -12.31
CA HIS A 92 -15.11 -2.66 -12.40
C HIS A 92 -15.96 -1.76 -11.48
N ILE A 93 -15.55 -1.58 -10.22
CA ILE A 93 -16.27 -0.75 -9.23
C ILE A 93 -16.33 0.71 -9.65
N LYS A 94 -15.28 1.24 -10.31
CA LYS A 94 -15.29 2.60 -10.84
C LYS A 94 -16.50 2.93 -11.70
N LYS A 95 -17.09 1.95 -12.36
CA LYS A 95 -18.26 2.12 -13.24
C LYS A 95 -19.57 2.35 -12.50
N PHE A 96 -19.59 2.12 -11.18
CA PHE A 96 -20.80 2.18 -10.33
C PHE A 96 -20.81 3.38 -9.40
N VAL A 97 -19.76 4.19 -9.39
CA VAL A 97 -19.64 5.37 -8.54
C VAL A 97 -19.11 6.57 -9.32
N ASP A 98 -19.52 7.77 -8.90
CA ASP A 98 -19.08 9.05 -9.47
C ASP A 98 -17.92 9.66 -8.67
N ILE A 99 -17.73 9.20 -7.41
CA ILE A 99 -16.64 9.65 -6.55
C ILE A 99 -15.30 9.02 -6.98
N PRO A 100 -14.17 9.69 -6.70
CA PRO A 100 -12.85 9.15 -7.03
C PRO A 100 -12.58 7.76 -6.44
N VAL A 101 -11.98 6.89 -7.27
CA VAL A 101 -11.59 5.54 -6.91
C VAL A 101 -10.08 5.40 -7.02
N VAL A 102 -9.45 5.05 -5.91
CA VAL A 102 -8.02 4.79 -5.81
C VAL A 102 -7.79 3.29 -5.81
N CYS A 103 -6.87 2.79 -6.64
CA CYS A 103 -6.49 1.37 -6.62
C CYS A 103 -5.19 1.16 -5.85
N ALA A 104 -5.18 0.20 -4.94
CA ALA A 104 -4.00 -0.24 -4.22
C ALA A 104 -3.81 -1.76 -4.34
N GLY A 105 -2.57 -2.23 -4.22
CA GLY A 105 -2.23 -3.65 -4.23
C GLY A 105 -1.21 -4.02 -5.28
N ARG A 106 0.08 -3.91 -4.92
CA ARG A 106 1.23 -4.22 -5.78
C ARG A 106 1.15 -3.58 -7.18
N MET A 107 0.64 -2.34 -7.20
CA MET A 107 0.59 -1.54 -8.45
C MET A 107 2.00 -1.21 -8.90
N THR A 108 2.23 -1.30 -10.22
CA THR A 108 3.43 -0.74 -10.85
C THR A 108 3.16 0.71 -11.24
N PRO A 109 4.16 1.61 -11.22
CA PRO A 109 3.97 3.00 -11.62
C PRO A 109 3.45 3.13 -13.05
N GLN A 110 3.99 2.33 -13.97
CA GLN A 110 3.66 2.34 -15.39
C GLN A 110 2.20 1.93 -15.64
N GLU A 111 1.78 0.80 -15.08
CA GLU A 111 0.38 0.34 -15.21
C GLU A 111 -0.59 1.29 -14.49
N GLY A 112 -0.17 1.80 -13.33
CA GLY A 112 -0.95 2.79 -12.61
C GLY A 112 -1.19 4.08 -13.42
N ALA A 113 -0.15 4.60 -14.05
CA ALA A 113 -0.24 5.78 -14.92
C ALA A 113 -1.14 5.52 -16.14
N SER A 114 -1.02 4.34 -16.77
CA SER A 114 -1.87 3.91 -17.90
C SER A 114 -3.33 3.84 -17.47
N ALA A 115 -3.62 3.18 -16.35
CA ALA A 115 -4.96 3.01 -15.84
C ALA A 115 -5.65 4.35 -15.49
N VAL A 116 -4.91 5.32 -14.95
CA VAL A 116 -5.41 6.67 -14.70
C VAL A 116 -5.67 7.39 -16.03
N LYS A 117 -4.72 7.35 -16.97
CA LYS A 117 -4.87 7.97 -18.29
C LYS A 117 -6.06 7.42 -19.07
N GLU A 118 -6.35 6.15 -18.92
CA GLU A 118 -7.47 5.46 -19.57
C GLU A 118 -8.79 5.59 -18.78
N ASN A 119 -8.80 6.36 -17.69
CA ASN A 119 -9.96 6.56 -16.82
C ASN A 119 -10.52 5.26 -16.21
N LYS A 120 -9.68 4.26 -16.01
CA LYS A 120 -10.01 3.01 -15.31
C LYS A 120 -10.07 3.18 -13.80
N ILE A 121 -9.23 4.07 -13.29
CA ILE A 121 -9.17 4.51 -11.89
C ILE A 121 -8.81 6.00 -11.85
N ASP A 122 -8.98 6.67 -10.71
CA ASP A 122 -8.64 8.09 -10.58
C ASP A 122 -7.26 8.33 -9.98
N ALA A 123 -6.78 7.39 -9.17
CA ALA A 123 -5.45 7.47 -8.56
C ALA A 123 -4.92 6.08 -8.15
N VAL A 124 -3.64 6.03 -7.80
CA VAL A 124 -2.97 4.82 -7.36
C VAL A 124 -2.48 4.97 -5.92
N GLY A 125 -2.75 3.95 -5.10
CA GLY A 125 -2.30 3.88 -3.72
C GLY A 125 -0.99 3.09 -3.59
N PHE A 126 0.07 3.74 -3.14
CA PHE A 126 1.34 3.12 -2.78
C PHE A 126 1.60 3.28 -1.29
N ALA A 127 2.02 2.22 -0.60
CA ALA A 127 2.42 2.29 0.80
C ALA A 127 3.86 1.84 1.00
N ARG A 128 4.16 0.57 0.73
CA ARG A 128 5.48 -0.02 0.97
C ARG A 128 6.61 0.62 0.16
N GLN A 129 6.31 1.13 -1.03
CA GLN A 129 7.27 1.86 -1.86
C GLN A 129 7.80 3.11 -1.11
N PHE A 130 6.94 3.83 -0.39
CA PHE A 130 7.36 4.97 0.43
C PHE A 130 8.23 4.56 1.63
N LEU A 131 8.08 3.34 2.14
CA LEU A 131 8.96 2.83 3.18
C LEU A 131 10.36 2.53 2.64
N THR A 132 10.44 2.03 1.41
CA THR A 132 11.69 1.68 0.75
C THR A 132 12.43 2.92 0.26
N ASP A 133 11.71 3.80 -0.42
CA ASP A 133 12.25 5.06 -0.99
C ASP A 133 11.23 6.18 -0.82
N PRO A 134 11.32 6.99 0.24
CA PRO A 134 10.39 8.10 0.45
C PRO A 134 10.39 9.16 -0.65
N ALA A 135 11.48 9.29 -1.40
CA ALA A 135 11.66 10.27 -2.46
C ALA A 135 11.29 9.75 -3.86
N TRP A 136 10.76 8.53 -3.98
CA TRP A 136 10.54 7.88 -5.28
C TRP A 136 9.65 8.70 -6.24
N VAL A 137 8.61 9.38 -5.73
CA VAL A 137 7.76 10.24 -6.56
C VAL A 137 8.54 11.47 -7.08
N THR A 138 9.35 12.10 -6.22
CA THR A 138 10.22 13.21 -6.62
C THR A 138 11.20 12.77 -7.70
N LYS A 139 11.79 11.59 -7.55
CA LYS A 139 12.71 11.02 -8.55
C LYS A 139 12.02 10.80 -9.89
N LEU A 140 10.78 10.28 -9.89
CA LEU A 140 9.97 10.17 -11.12
C LEU A 140 9.70 11.54 -11.77
N MET A 141 9.38 12.56 -10.97
CA MET A 141 9.12 13.91 -11.48
C MET A 141 10.38 14.60 -12.05
N GLU A 142 11.54 14.12 -11.66
CA GLU A 142 12.85 14.62 -12.09
C GLU A 142 13.51 13.73 -13.16
N ASP A 143 12.77 12.81 -13.77
CA ASP A 143 13.26 11.84 -14.77
C ASP A 143 14.47 11.03 -14.28
N ARG A 144 14.48 10.67 -12.98
CA ARG A 144 15.52 9.85 -12.32
C ARG A 144 14.97 8.51 -11.85
N GLU A 145 14.29 7.80 -12.75
CA GLU A 145 13.63 6.53 -12.43
C GLU A 145 14.64 5.45 -12.03
N GLU A 146 15.83 5.45 -12.61
CA GLU A 146 16.92 4.52 -12.32
C GLU A 146 17.47 4.67 -10.88
N ASP A 147 17.28 5.82 -10.24
CA ASP A 147 17.66 6.07 -8.85
C ASP A 147 16.64 5.52 -7.85
N ILE A 148 15.48 5.06 -8.29
CA ILE A 148 14.43 4.59 -7.41
C ILE A 148 14.80 3.22 -6.85
N LYS A 149 14.84 3.10 -5.53
CA LYS A 149 14.96 1.81 -4.86
C LYS A 149 13.58 1.14 -4.79
N PRO A 150 13.31 0.08 -5.58
CA PRO A 150 11.99 -0.53 -5.65
C PRO A 150 11.70 -1.39 -4.42
N CYS A 151 10.44 -1.42 -4.00
CA CYS A 151 9.97 -2.36 -2.99
C CYS A 151 9.89 -3.78 -3.56
N ILE A 152 10.61 -4.73 -2.98
CA ILE A 152 10.64 -6.14 -3.40
C ILE A 152 9.46 -6.97 -2.84
N CYS A 153 8.51 -6.34 -2.17
CA CYS A 153 7.32 -6.99 -1.60
C CYS A 153 7.62 -8.19 -0.68
N CYS A 154 8.75 -8.17 0.03
CA CYS A 154 9.21 -9.27 0.87
C CYS A 154 8.45 -9.43 2.19
N HIS A 155 7.74 -8.43 2.65
CA HIS A 155 7.02 -8.36 3.95
C HIS A 155 7.89 -8.62 5.20
N ASN A 156 9.20 -8.71 5.03
CA ASN A 156 10.11 -9.18 6.08
C ASN A 156 10.11 -8.27 7.33
N ALA A 157 10.29 -6.97 7.13
CA ALA A 157 10.46 -6.05 8.25
C ALA A 157 9.34 -5.00 8.37
N CYS A 158 8.60 -4.72 7.30
CA CYS A 158 7.46 -3.80 7.37
C CYS A 158 6.22 -4.48 7.94
N PHE A 159 5.71 -5.50 7.26
CA PHE A 159 4.47 -6.16 7.62
C PHE A 159 4.63 -7.10 8.82
N ASN A 160 5.66 -7.94 8.82
CA ASN A 160 5.91 -8.89 9.89
C ASN A 160 6.11 -8.21 11.25
N MET A 161 6.79 -7.07 11.30
CA MET A 161 6.98 -6.30 12.53
C MET A 161 5.75 -5.47 12.94
N ALA A 162 4.86 -5.14 12.00
CA ALA A 162 3.61 -4.44 12.31
C ALA A 162 2.56 -5.35 12.97
N HIS A 163 2.64 -6.66 12.75
CA HIS A 163 1.83 -7.67 13.42
C HIS A 163 2.46 -8.10 14.72
N TYR A 164 2.34 -7.24 15.73
CA TYR A 164 2.91 -7.53 17.02
C TYR A 164 1.94 -8.38 17.87
N GLU A 165 2.36 -9.58 18.20
CA GLU A 165 1.57 -10.52 18.99
C GLU A 165 1.37 -10.01 20.43
N GLY A 166 0.19 -9.44 20.70
CA GLY A 166 -0.32 -9.24 22.04
C GLY A 166 0.25 -8.07 22.86
N VAL A 167 1.14 -7.26 22.33
CA VAL A 167 1.63 -6.04 23.03
C VAL A 167 1.04 -4.79 22.36
N PRO A 168 0.53 -3.81 23.14
CA PRO A 168 0.06 -2.55 22.58
C PRO A 168 1.16 -1.92 21.72
N ASN A 169 0.83 -1.53 20.50
CA ASN A 169 1.73 -0.77 19.65
C ASN A 169 1.86 0.64 20.25
N ILE A 170 2.75 0.81 21.20
CA ILE A 170 3.08 2.11 21.76
C ILE A 170 3.95 2.79 20.72
N GLN A 171 3.36 3.71 19.97
CA GLN A 171 4.07 4.55 19.02
C GLN A 171 4.81 5.65 19.77
N ASP A 172 5.90 5.29 20.40
CA ASP A 172 6.84 6.23 20.94
C ASP A 172 7.87 6.58 19.85
N MET A 173 7.86 7.84 19.42
CA MET A 173 8.82 8.32 18.41
C MET A 173 10.27 8.34 18.91
N ASP A 174 10.47 8.26 20.22
CA ASP A 174 11.80 8.18 20.84
C ASP A 174 12.26 6.72 21.03
N ASP A 175 11.31 5.79 21.17
CA ASP A 175 11.57 4.35 21.11
C ASP A 175 10.87 3.70 19.91
N THR A 176 11.60 3.58 18.82
CA THR A 176 11.13 2.98 17.58
C THR A 176 11.43 1.47 17.47
N SER A 177 11.81 0.81 18.58
CA SER A 177 12.25 -0.59 18.57
C SER A 177 11.18 -1.56 18.04
N ASN A 178 9.89 -1.27 18.27
CA ASN A 178 8.73 -2.06 17.85
C ASN A 178 8.03 -1.51 16.60
N MET A 179 8.60 -0.53 15.94
CA MET A 179 8.03 0.03 14.71
C MET A 179 8.48 -0.78 13.48
N SER A 180 7.64 -0.75 12.45
CA SER A 180 7.97 -1.34 11.16
C SER A 180 9.30 -0.85 10.61
N ARG A 181 10.01 -1.74 9.90
CA ARG A 181 11.28 -1.48 9.22
C ARG A 181 11.14 -1.83 7.73
N CYS A 182 12.14 -1.47 6.97
CA CYS A 182 12.29 -1.97 5.61
C CYS A 182 13.60 -2.74 5.48
N ALA A 183 13.58 -3.88 4.81
CA ALA A 183 14.78 -4.66 4.55
C ALA A 183 15.79 -3.93 3.63
N LEU A 184 15.29 -3.00 2.82
CA LEU A 184 16.09 -2.24 1.85
C LEU A 184 16.41 -0.81 2.30
N ASN A 185 15.73 -0.29 3.33
CA ASN A 185 15.93 1.06 3.81
C ASN A 185 16.12 1.09 5.34
N PRO A 186 17.36 1.19 5.81
CA PRO A 186 17.65 1.20 7.25
C PRO A 186 17.08 2.42 7.99
N MET A 187 16.77 3.51 7.26
CA MET A 187 16.21 4.72 7.85
C MET A 187 14.70 4.65 8.13
N THR A 188 14.01 3.63 7.61
CA THR A 188 12.56 3.48 7.82
C THR A 188 12.23 3.48 9.30
N MET A 189 11.39 4.42 9.74
CA MET A 189 11.01 4.65 11.15
C MET A 189 12.21 4.88 12.10
N GLN A 190 13.37 5.28 11.55
CA GLN A 190 14.61 5.50 12.30
C GLN A 190 15.22 6.88 12.06
N SER A 191 14.48 7.82 11.48
CA SER A 191 15.01 9.12 11.06
C SER A 191 15.65 9.95 12.19
N LYS A 192 15.28 9.71 13.44
CA LYS A 192 15.93 10.33 14.60
C LYS A 192 17.27 9.68 14.96
N LYS A 193 17.40 8.35 14.80
CA LYS A 193 18.62 7.59 15.16
C LYS A 193 19.60 7.44 14.01
N TYR A 194 19.10 7.24 12.81
CA TYR A 194 19.88 6.95 11.60
C TYR A 194 19.54 7.95 10.51
N LYS A 195 20.21 9.08 10.54
CA LYS A 195 20.13 10.06 9.44
C LYS A 195 21.39 9.94 8.60
N ILE A 196 21.27 9.32 7.43
CA ILE A 196 22.34 9.32 6.44
C ILE A 196 22.41 10.72 5.86
N VAL A 197 23.51 11.41 6.06
CA VAL A 197 23.76 12.76 5.57
C VAL A 197 25.13 12.81 4.88
N THR A 198 25.28 13.73 3.95
CA THR A 198 26.57 13.98 3.31
C THR A 198 27.65 14.28 4.35
N ALA A 199 28.79 13.62 4.23
CA ALA A 199 29.91 13.82 5.13
C ALA A 199 30.40 15.30 5.06
N ARG A 200 30.62 15.90 6.23
CA ARG A 200 31.14 17.26 6.31
C ARG A 200 32.57 17.41 5.81
N VAL A 201 33.34 16.34 5.90
CA VAL A 201 34.73 16.27 5.47
C VAL A 201 34.90 15.03 4.61
N SER A 202 35.45 15.20 3.43
CA SER A 202 35.80 14.09 2.54
C SER A 202 36.90 13.24 3.19
N LYS A 203 36.72 11.91 3.19
CA LYS A 203 37.68 10.94 3.71
C LYS A 203 37.95 9.87 2.68
N SER A 204 39.14 9.37 2.64
CA SER A 204 39.45 8.13 1.91
C SER A 204 39.11 6.94 2.79
N VAL A 205 38.26 6.06 2.30
CA VAL A 205 37.83 4.85 3.00
C VAL A 205 38.23 3.63 2.20
N ALA A 206 38.90 2.68 2.85
CA ALA A 206 39.17 1.37 2.26
C ALA A 206 38.12 0.37 2.71
N VAL A 207 37.39 -0.22 1.76
CA VAL A 207 36.37 -1.25 2.04
C VAL A 207 37.01 -2.62 1.72
N ILE A 208 37.13 -3.48 2.74
CA ILE A 208 37.67 -4.82 2.60
C ILE A 208 36.54 -5.82 2.67
N GLY A 209 36.15 -6.36 1.51
CA GLY A 209 35.06 -7.34 1.35
C GLY A 209 33.92 -6.85 0.46
N GLY A 210 33.48 -7.71 -0.46
CA GLY A 210 32.36 -7.47 -1.40
C GLY A 210 31.05 -8.10 -0.98
N GLY A 211 30.81 -8.30 0.31
CA GLY A 211 29.52 -8.70 0.84
C GLY A 211 28.54 -7.52 0.89
N ILE A 212 27.28 -7.78 1.29
CA ILE A 212 26.21 -6.76 1.31
C ILE A 212 26.66 -5.49 2.05
N GLY A 213 27.30 -5.61 3.20
CA GLY A 213 27.79 -4.46 3.96
C GLY A 213 28.85 -3.64 3.22
N GLY A 214 29.77 -4.32 2.50
CA GLY A 214 30.80 -3.63 1.74
C GLY A 214 30.31 -3.00 0.43
N MET A 215 29.26 -3.55 -0.15
CA MET A 215 28.63 -2.97 -1.35
C MET A 215 27.76 -1.74 -1.05
N GLU A 216 27.23 -1.63 0.17
CA GLU A 216 26.41 -0.49 0.63
C GLU A 216 27.26 0.65 1.24
N THR A 217 28.57 0.46 1.42
CA THR A 217 29.50 1.47 1.96
C THR A 217 30.00 2.41 0.88
#